data_5ac20fb8df93e571366e9f9a106d9c6a
#
_entry.id   5ac20fb8df93e571366e9f9a106d9c6a
#
_cell.length_a   1.000
_cell.length_b   1.000
_cell.length_c   1.000
_cell.angle_alpha   90.00
_cell.angle_beta   90.00
_cell.angle_gamma   90.00
#
_symmetry.space_group_name_H-M   'P 1'
#
loop_
_entity.id
_entity.type
_entity.pdbx_description
1 polymer ?
#
loop_
_entity_poly.entity_id
_entity_poly.type
_entity_poly.pdbx_seq_one_letter_code
_entity_poly.pdbx_strand_id
1 'polypeptide(L)'
;MKKAIIVVSILYLILTVHTGAVLLGKEDYRSAINTLKETKEVSSFQSAKDGVILLKGALTTAQPITEEKLQNKEFALLEINTYKRRKANWINIDTEQHIAKHLLLNNEVLPVLKEIRFSMEPITLSGKNISIEDYSLKKDDTQLTIKGKGYRYTGIENKSDTLIFGIKKGDTIEGYRGSEILVGKTKEDIASNMKLYTFAEKYGPFVWIVATIILISIVIYLFRKNRKTNELSQPIKQN
;
A
#
# COMPACT_ATOMS: atom_id res chain seq x y z
N MET A 1 16.66 -10.96 32.89
CA MET A 1 15.28 -11.47 32.82
C MET A 1 14.24 -10.38 32.60
N LYS A 2 14.14 -9.34 33.45
CA LYS A 2 13.17 -8.23 33.28
C LYS A 2 13.22 -7.57 31.88
N LYS A 3 14.41 -7.31 31.34
CA LYS A 3 14.57 -6.71 29.98
C LYS A 3 13.99 -7.58 28.87
N ALA A 4 14.18 -8.91 28.92
CA ALA A 4 13.63 -9.82 27.91
C ALA A 4 12.10 -9.86 27.94
N ILE A 5 11.49 -9.88 29.13
CA ILE A 5 10.03 -9.84 29.29
C ILE A 5 9.47 -8.54 28.71
N ILE A 6 10.10 -7.40 29.00
CA ILE A 6 9.68 -6.10 28.46
C ILE A 6 9.71 -6.09 26.93
N VAL A 7 10.81 -6.58 26.32
CA VAL A 7 10.93 -6.62 24.86
C VAL A 7 9.84 -7.50 24.22
N VAL A 8 9.63 -8.70 24.80
CA VAL A 8 8.61 -9.63 24.30
C VAL A 8 7.20 -9.04 24.45
N SER A 9 6.91 -8.35 25.58
CA SER A 9 5.62 -7.69 25.79
C SER A 9 5.38 -6.54 24.80
N ILE A 10 6.42 -5.76 24.49
CA ILE A 10 6.32 -4.68 23.50
C ILE A 10 6.05 -5.26 22.10
N LEU A 11 6.77 -6.32 21.70
CA LEU A 11 6.55 -6.98 20.41
C LEU A 11 5.15 -7.56 20.30
N TYR A 12 4.64 -8.16 21.37
CA TYR A 12 3.27 -8.68 21.42
C TYR A 12 2.23 -7.57 21.33
N LEU A 13 2.44 -6.44 22.01
CA LEU A 13 1.56 -5.28 21.93
C LEU A 13 1.50 -4.73 20.50
N ILE A 14 2.67 -4.59 19.85
CA ILE A 14 2.75 -4.14 18.45
C ILE A 14 1.99 -5.10 17.52
N LEU A 15 2.20 -6.41 17.68
CA LEU A 15 1.49 -7.42 16.89
C LEU A 15 -0.02 -7.37 17.13
N THR A 16 -0.46 -7.20 18.37
CA THR A 16 -1.90 -7.10 18.73
C THR A 16 -2.55 -5.87 18.13
N VAL A 17 -1.90 -4.71 18.23
CA VAL A 17 -2.38 -3.46 17.63
C VAL A 17 -2.46 -3.58 16.11
N HIS A 18 -1.42 -4.13 15.47
CA HIS A 18 -1.39 -4.31 14.02
C HIS A 18 -2.48 -5.27 13.55
N THR A 19 -2.62 -6.44 14.20
CA THR A 19 -3.66 -7.42 13.86
C THR A 19 -5.06 -6.86 14.13
N GLY A 20 -5.24 -6.13 15.22
CA GLY A 20 -6.49 -5.44 15.54
C GLY A 20 -6.84 -4.39 14.49
N ALA A 21 -5.88 -3.58 14.03
CA ALA A 21 -6.08 -2.60 12.97
C ALA A 21 -6.49 -3.26 11.65
N VAL A 22 -5.88 -4.40 11.30
CA VAL A 22 -6.24 -5.18 10.10
C VAL A 22 -7.64 -5.78 10.20
N LEU A 23 -8.02 -6.32 11.37
CA LEU A 23 -9.32 -6.94 11.58
C LEU A 23 -10.47 -5.94 11.75
N LEU A 24 -10.19 -4.78 12.33
CA LEU A 24 -11.15 -3.70 12.55
C LEU A 24 -11.14 -2.69 11.42
N GLY A 25 -10.19 -2.82 10.48
CA GLY A 25 -10.10 -1.99 9.30
C GLY A 25 -11.41 -2.03 8.50
N LYS A 26 -11.90 -0.87 8.09
CA LYS A 26 -13.13 -0.72 7.30
C LYS A 26 -13.03 -1.33 5.89
N GLU A 27 -11.85 -1.74 5.47
CA GLU A 27 -11.57 -2.21 4.11
C GLU A 27 -11.67 -3.73 4.05
N ASP A 28 -12.74 -4.22 3.44
CA ASP A 28 -12.89 -5.64 3.07
C ASP A 28 -12.30 -5.84 1.65
N TYR A 29 -10.98 -5.99 1.60
CA TYR A 29 -10.25 -6.17 0.33
C TYR A 29 -10.68 -7.43 -0.43
N ARG A 30 -11.12 -8.48 0.25
CA ARG A 30 -11.62 -9.70 -0.39
C ARG A 30 -12.91 -9.44 -1.12
N SER A 31 -13.84 -8.73 -0.50
CA SER A 31 -15.07 -8.27 -1.13
C SER A 31 -14.77 -7.32 -2.29
N ALA A 32 -13.81 -6.42 -2.13
CA ALA A 32 -13.40 -5.50 -3.18
C ALA A 32 -12.84 -6.23 -4.42
N ILE A 33 -11.99 -7.25 -4.25
CA ILE A 33 -11.47 -8.07 -5.37
C ILE A 33 -12.59 -8.82 -6.08
N ASN A 34 -13.51 -9.43 -5.35
CA ASN A 34 -14.64 -10.15 -5.95
C ASN A 34 -15.53 -9.19 -6.72
N THR A 35 -15.87 -8.05 -6.12
CA THR A 35 -16.66 -7.00 -6.77
C THR A 35 -15.97 -6.47 -8.03
N LEU A 36 -14.65 -6.21 -7.99
CA LEU A 36 -13.87 -5.78 -9.15
C LEU A 36 -13.96 -6.79 -10.30
N LYS A 37 -13.85 -8.10 -10.00
CA LYS A 37 -13.92 -9.14 -11.02
C LYS A 37 -15.29 -9.22 -11.69
N GLU A 38 -16.35 -9.07 -10.89
CA GLU A 38 -17.74 -9.15 -11.35
C GLU A 38 -18.22 -7.86 -12.03
N THR A 39 -17.61 -6.71 -11.71
CA THR A 39 -17.98 -5.42 -12.27
C THR A 39 -17.65 -5.37 -13.76
N LYS A 40 -18.66 -5.07 -14.57
CA LYS A 40 -18.48 -4.85 -16.01
C LYS A 40 -17.79 -3.53 -16.28
N GLU A 41 -16.90 -3.55 -17.27
CA GLU A 41 -16.25 -2.35 -17.76
C GLU A 41 -17.26 -1.47 -18.49
N VAL A 42 -17.24 -0.16 -18.22
CA VAL A 42 -18.06 0.85 -18.88
C VAL A 42 -17.16 1.95 -19.44
N SER A 43 -17.44 2.43 -20.62
CA SER A 43 -16.64 3.44 -21.33
C SER A 43 -17.11 4.88 -21.12
N SER A 44 -18.28 5.08 -20.51
CA SER A 44 -18.87 6.38 -20.28
C SER A 44 -19.23 6.55 -18.80
N PHE A 45 -18.72 7.62 -18.20
CA PHE A 45 -19.08 7.98 -16.82
C PHE A 45 -20.52 8.49 -16.71
N GLN A 46 -20.94 9.27 -17.69
CA GLN A 46 -22.28 9.88 -17.65
C GLN A 46 -23.38 8.84 -17.76
N SER A 47 -23.21 7.85 -18.64
CA SER A 47 -24.19 6.79 -18.84
C SER A 47 -24.16 5.70 -17.75
N ALA A 48 -23.12 5.64 -16.94
CA ALA A 48 -23.01 4.69 -15.84
C ALA A 48 -24.04 5.00 -14.75
N LYS A 49 -24.69 3.97 -14.22
CA LYS A 49 -25.58 4.08 -13.06
C LYS A 49 -24.79 4.31 -11.78
N ASP A 50 -25.45 4.94 -10.79
CA ASP A 50 -24.88 5.05 -9.45
C ASP A 50 -24.61 3.67 -8.84
N GLY A 51 -23.52 3.56 -8.10
CA GLY A 51 -23.03 2.33 -7.52
C GLY A 51 -21.59 2.02 -7.93
N VAL A 52 -21.19 0.77 -7.76
CA VAL A 52 -19.83 0.33 -8.12
C VAL A 52 -19.63 0.43 -9.62
N ILE A 53 -18.56 1.10 -10.02
CA ILE A 53 -18.20 1.30 -11.42
C ILE A 53 -16.75 0.86 -11.69
N LEU A 54 -16.53 0.41 -12.91
CA LEU A 54 -15.21 0.18 -13.48
C LEU A 54 -15.15 0.87 -14.84
N LEU A 55 -14.61 2.08 -14.84
CA LEU A 55 -14.46 2.86 -16.05
C LEU A 55 -13.25 2.40 -16.83
N LYS A 56 -13.37 2.29 -18.16
CA LYS A 56 -12.29 1.92 -19.06
C LYS A 56 -12.20 2.87 -20.23
N GLY A 57 -11.00 3.37 -20.49
CA GLY A 57 -10.78 4.19 -21.67
C GLY A 57 -9.47 4.94 -21.67
N ALA A 58 -9.26 5.69 -22.74
CA ALA A 58 -8.12 6.58 -22.86
C ALA A 58 -8.33 7.82 -21.96
N LEU A 59 -7.43 7.99 -21.01
CA LEU A 59 -7.42 9.16 -20.12
C LEU A 59 -6.65 10.28 -20.80
N THR A 60 -7.30 11.42 -21.02
CA THR A 60 -6.72 12.55 -21.74
C THR A 60 -6.89 13.86 -20.97
N THR A 61 -6.01 14.81 -21.22
CA THR A 61 -6.10 16.17 -20.73
C THR A 61 -5.43 17.14 -21.67
N ALA A 62 -5.95 18.37 -21.74
CA ALA A 62 -5.31 19.46 -22.48
C ALA A 62 -4.15 20.12 -21.68
N GLN A 63 -4.06 19.87 -20.38
CA GLN A 63 -3.05 20.41 -19.48
C GLN A 63 -2.33 19.27 -18.74
N PRO A 64 -1.49 18.48 -19.44
CA PRO A 64 -0.79 17.36 -18.84
C PRO A 64 0.23 17.81 -17.82
N ILE A 65 0.52 16.94 -16.88
CA ILE A 65 1.59 17.08 -15.93
C ILE A 65 2.87 16.67 -16.64
N THR A 66 3.92 17.50 -16.57
CA THR A 66 5.25 17.18 -17.07
C THR A 66 6.24 17.14 -15.93
N GLU A 67 7.14 16.18 -15.96
CA GLU A 67 8.21 16.04 -14.98
C GLU A 67 9.55 15.95 -15.73
N GLU A 68 10.43 16.90 -15.46
CA GLU A 68 11.73 17.02 -16.15
C GLU A 68 12.56 15.72 -16.04
N LYS A 69 12.54 15.09 -14.85
CA LYS A 69 13.27 13.84 -14.59
C LYS A 69 12.72 12.65 -15.38
N LEU A 70 11.50 12.74 -15.88
CA LEU A 70 10.88 11.76 -16.78
C LEU A 70 10.95 12.17 -18.24
N GLN A 71 11.95 12.97 -18.62
CA GLN A 71 12.18 13.41 -20.00
C GLN A 71 11.00 14.20 -20.58
N ASN A 72 10.33 14.98 -19.73
CA ASN A 72 9.15 15.78 -20.07
C ASN A 72 7.99 14.97 -20.69
N LYS A 73 7.88 13.68 -20.36
CA LYS A 73 6.70 12.91 -20.71
C LYS A 73 5.45 13.54 -20.08
N GLU A 74 4.37 13.43 -20.80
CA GLU A 74 3.06 13.99 -20.41
C GLU A 74 2.24 12.96 -19.65
N PHE A 75 1.76 13.33 -18.46
CA PHE A 75 0.94 12.49 -17.61
C PHE A 75 -0.43 13.13 -17.36
N ALA A 76 -1.45 12.30 -17.33
CA ALA A 76 -2.78 12.68 -16.84
C ALA A 76 -2.83 12.56 -15.29
N LEU A 77 -2.19 11.55 -14.75
CA LEU A 77 -2.05 11.29 -13.31
C LEU A 77 -0.59 10.92 -13.03
N LEU A 78 0.01 11.48 -11.97
CA LEU A 78 1.39 11.18 -11.58
C LEU A 78 1.51 11.13 -10.07
N GLU A 79 2.13 10.09 -9.54
CA GLU A 79 2.52 9.96 -8.14
C GLU A 79 4.04 9.95 -8.04
N ILE A 80 4.55 10.74 -7.12
CA ILE A 80 5.98 10.86 -6.82
C ILE A 80 6.21 10.46 -5.38
N ASN A 81 6.86 9.33 -5.18
CA ASN A 81 7.28 8.89 -3.86
C ASN A 81 8.74 9.30 -3.63
N THR A 82 8.98 10.08 -2.59
CA THR A 82 10.32 10.54 -2.20
C THR A 82 10.83 9.69 -1.03
N TYR A 83 12.03 9.17 -1.19
CA TYR A 83 12.70 8.35 -0.20
C TYR A 83 13.97 9.04 0.30
N LYS A 84 14.30 8.80 1.56
CA LYS A 84 15.56 9.21 2.17
C LYS A 84 16.31 8.00 2.71
N ARG A 85 17.63 7.95 2.44
CA ARG A 85 18.47 6.89 2.97
C ARG A 85 18.67 7.06 4.48
N ARG A 86 18.36 6.02 5.23
CA ARG A 86 18.58 5.96 6.68
C ARG A 86 19.32 4.68 7.01
N LYS A 87 20.64 4.80 7.27
CA LYS A 87 21.57 3.67 7.38
C LYS A 87 21.56 2.84 6.08
N ALA A 88 21.19 1.56 6.14
CA ALA A 88 21.11 0.67 4.98
C ALA A 88 19.73 0.69 4.26
N ASN A 89 18.72 1.38 4.82
CA ASN A 89 17.34 1.33 4.32
C ASN A 89 16.92 2.66 3.70
N TRP A 90 16.06 2.58 2.70
CA TRP A 90 15.34 3.71 2.13
C TRP A 90 13.95 3.79 2.77
N ILE A 91 13.60 4.97 3.27
CA ILE A 91 12.33 5.22 3.94
C ILE A 91 11.58 6.24 3.10
N ASN A 92 10.34 5.92 2.74
CA ASN A 92 9.45 6.91 2.13
C ASN A 92 9.21 8.03 3.14
N ILE A 93 9.50 9.26 2.72
CA ILE A 93 9.35 10.45 3.54
C ILE A 93 8.25 11.36 3.02
N ASP A 94 7.82 11.17 1.78
CA ASP A 94 6.81 11.99 1.16
C ASP A 94 6.18 11.29 -0.05
N THR A 95 4.89 11.53 -0.26
CA THR A 95 4.14 11.05 -1.42
C THR A 95 3.29 12.19 -1.95
N GLU A 96 3.62 12.65 -3.14
CA GLU A 96 2.90 13.70 -3.83
C GLU A 96 2.07 13.10 -4.96
N GLN A 97 0.78 13.46 -5.03
CA GLN A 97 -0.09 13.09 -6.14
C GLN A 97 -0.46 14.32 -6.95
N HIS A 98 -0.14 14.27 -8.22
CA HIS A 98 -0.47 15.30 -9.18
C HIS A 98 -1.58 14.76 -10.10
N ILE A 99 -2.69 15.46 -10.15
CA ILE A 99 -3.85 15.16 -10.97
C ILE A 99 -4.01 16.29 -11.97
N ALA A 100 -3.96 15.99 -13.25
CA ALA A 100 -4.13 16.99 -14.28
C ALA A 100 -5.55 17.58 -14.22
N LYS A 101 -5.66 18.85 -14.58
CA LYS A 101 -6.96 19.53 -14.66
C LYS A 101 -7.72 19.03 -15.89
N HIS A 102 -9.06 19.07 -15.79
CA HIS A 102 -9.95 18.72 -16.91
C HIS A 102 -9.66 17.36 -17.53
N LEU A 103 -9.65 16.34 -16.69
CA LEU A 103 -9.52 14.96 -17.16
C LEU A 103 -10.71 14.54 -18.01
N LEU A 104 -10.42 13.93 -19.14
CA LEU A 104 -11.40 13.30 -20.00
C LEU A 104 -11.13 11.80 -20.08
N LEU A 105 -12.16 10.99 -20.03
CA LEU A 105 -12.12 9.57 -20.34
C LEU A 105 -12.96 9.35 -21.61
N ASN A 106 -12.33 8.86 -22.67
CA ASN A 106 -12.99 8.70 -23.96
C ASN A 106 -13.69 9.99 -24.45
N ASN A 107 -13.08 11.16 -24.23
CA ASN A 107 -13.61 12.49 -24.52
C ASN A 107 -14.80 12.96 -23.64
N GLU A 108 -15.19 12.20 -22.61
CA GLU A 108 -16.15 12.66 -21.60
C GLU A 108 -15.42 13.25 -20.41
N VAL A 109 -15.96 14.37 -19.88
CA VAL A 109 -15.41 15.01 -18.68
C VAL A 109 -15.57 14.09 -17.47
N LEU A 110 -14.45 13.78 -16.81
CA LEU A 110 -14.47 13.09 -15.53
C LEU A 110 -14.65 14.08 -14.38
N PRO A 111 -15.33 13.67 -13.31
CA PRO A 111 -15.30 14.43 -12.05
C PRO A 111 -13.88 14.53 -11.49
N VAL A 112 -13.69 15.45 -10.57
CA VAL A 112 -12.41 15.58 -9.86
C VAL A 112 -12.15 14.31 -9.06
N LEU A 113 -11.10 13.60 -9.41
CA LEU A 113 -10.64 12.43 -8.67
C LEU A 113 -9.90 12.88 -7.40
N LYS A 114 -10.17 12.22 -6.28
CA LYS A 114 -9.51 12.46 -5.00
C LYS A 114 -9.06 11.12 -4.42
N GLU A 115 -7.97 11.14 -3.66
CA GLU A 115 -7.50 9.95 -2.94
C GLU A 115 -7.33 8.74 -3.88
N ILE A 116 -6.41 8.89 -4.83
CA ILE A 116 -6.12 7.87 -5.84
C ILE A 116 -5.03 6.92 -5.33
N ARG A 117 -5.23 5.62 -5.52
CA ARG A 117 -4.17 4.62 -5.37
C ARG A 117 -3.82 4.04 -6.74
N PHE A 118 -2.57 4.17 -7.10
CA PHE A 118 -2.04 3.56 -8.32
C PHE A 118 -1.78 2.07 -8.11
N SER A 119 -2.35 1.28 -9.01
CA SER A 119 -2.24 -0.19 -8.99
C SER A 119 -1.51 -0.64 -10.26
N MET A 120 -0.26 -0.19 -10.39
CA MET A 120 0.59 -0.53 -11.53
C MET A 120 2.07 -0.46 -11.13
N GLU A 121 2.91 -1.03 -11.96
CA GLU A 121 4.36 -0.94 -11.79
C GLU A 121 4.84 0.51 -11.91
N PRO A 122 5.86 0.87 -11.13
CA PRO A 122 6.52 2.16 -11.28
C PRO A 122 7.08 2.37 -12.68
N ILE A 123 7.18 3.62 -13.10
CA ILE A 123 7.72 3.99 -14.40
C ILE A 123 9.20 3.62 -14.45
N THR A 124 9.57 2.81 -15.43
CA THR A 124 10.97 2.49 -15.72
C THR A 124 11.66 3.68 -16.36
N LEU A 125 12.74 4.15 -15.73
CA LEU A 125 13.55 5.23 -16.24
C LEU A 125 14.66 4.65 -17.13
N SER A 126 14.67 5.01 -18.39
CA SER A 126 15.72 4.65 -19.34
C SER A 126 16.37 5.90 -19.90
N GLY A 127 17.68 6.00 -19.82
CA GLY A 127 18.43 7.10 -20.44
C GLY A 127 19.82 7.26 -19.88
N LYS A 128 20.75 7.78 -20.69
CA LYS A 128 22.18 7.91 -20.37
C LYS A 128 22.52 8.88 -19.23
N ASN A 129 21.57 9.73 -18.82
CA ASN A 129 21.81 10.82 -17.87
C ASN A 129 21.11 10.64 -16.52
N ILE A 130 20.46 9.50 -16.29
CA ILE A 130 19.72 9.24 -15.07
C ILE A 130 20.43 8.12 -14.33
N SER A 131 20.98 8.43 -13.17
CA SER A 131 21.52 7.42 -12.26
C SER A 131 20.38 6.73 -11.56
N ILE A 132 20.14 5.48 -11.90
CA ILE A 132 19.20 4.61 -11.21
C ILE A 132 20.04 3.75 -10.28
N GLU A 133 19.78 3.88 -9.00
CA GLU A 133 20.46 3.07 -8.00
C GLU A 133 19.51 2.02 -7.45
N ASP A 134 20.08 0.84 -7.26
CA ASP A 134 19.41 -0.25 -6.59
C ASP A 134 19.58 -0.13 -5.09
N TYR A 135 18.51 0.20 -4.46
CA TYR A 135 18.45 0.26 -3.02
C TYR A 135 17.56 -0.84 -2.51
N SER A 136 17.80 -1.33 -1.35
CA SER A 136 17.15 -2.41 -0.61
C SER A 136 15.64 -2.65 -0.83
N LEU A 137 14.97 -1.84 -1.62
CA LEU A 137 13.56 -2.01 -1.97
C LEU A 137 13.36 -2.98 -3.14
N LYS A 138 14.20 -2.96 -4.16
CA LYS A 138 14.31 -3.92 -5.28
C LYS A 138 15.39 -3.44 -6.25
N LYS A 139 16.09 -4.37 -6.90
CA LYS A 139 16.91 -4.09 -8.08
C LYS A 139 16.00 -3.82 -9.27
N ASP A 140 15.48 -2.63 -9.36
CA ASP A 140 14.68 -2.22 -10.48
C ASP A 140 15.09 -0.82 -10.94
N ASP A 141 14.89 -0.56 -12.19
CA ASP A 141 15.24 0.69 -12.84
C ASP A 141 14.22 1.80 -12.58
N THR A 142 13.47 1.70 -11.50
CA THR A 142 12.34 2.58 -11.22
C THR A 142 12.66 3.63 -10.17
N GLN A 143 13.86 3.61 -9.60
CA GLN A 143 14.26 4.53 -8.55
C GLN A 143 15.41 5.43 -8.99
N LEU A 144 15.19 6.73 -8.94
CA LEU A 144 16.16 7.75 -9.24
C LEU A 144 16.75 8.31 -7.95
N THR A 145 18.07 8.43 -7.85
CA THR A 145 18.73 9.04 -6.69
C THR A 145 19.38 10.37 -7.05
N ILE A 146 18.99 11.41 -6.34
CA ILE A 146 19.54 12.75 -6.49
C ILE A 146 19.83 13.30 -5.09
N LYS A 147 21.09 13.70 -4.84
CA LYS A 147 21.50 14.34 -3.57
C LYS A 147 21.06 13.57 -2.31
N GLY A 148 21.18 12.25 -2.32
CA GLY A 148 20.80 11.37 -1.19
C GLY A 148 19.30 11.17 -0.98
N LYS A 149 18.48 11.57 -1.95
CA LYS A 149 17.05 11.26 -2.02
C LYS A 149 16.81 10.30 -3.18
N GLY A 150 15.96 9.29 -2.95
CA GLY A 150 15.45 8.40 -3.98
C GLY A 150 14.06 8.86 -4.42
N TYR A 151 13.74 8.70 -5.67
CA TYR A 151 12.44 9.04 -6.25
C TYR A 151 11.89 7.84 -7.01
N ARG A 152 10.62 7.54 -6.77
CA ARG A 152 9.87 6.53 -7.51
C ARG A 152 8.63 7.20 -8.10
N TYR A 153 8.43 6.98 -9.38
CA TYR A 153 7.33 7.57 -10.14
C TYR A 153 6.34 6.48 -10.53
N THR A 154 5.07 6.75 -10.37
CA THR A 154 3.98 5.90 -10.84
C THR A 154 2.94 6.79 -11.51
N GLY A 155 2.46 6.45 -12.69
CA GLY A 155 1.52 7.36 -13.36
C GLY A 155 0.89 6.80 -14.61
N ILE A 156 -0.17 7.48 -15.03
CA ILE A 156 -0.87 7.27 -16.31
C ILE A 156 -0.43 8.33 -17.28
N GLU A 157 0.21 7.92 -18.36
CA GLU A 157 0.59 8.82 -19.44
C GLU A 157 -0.68 9.40 -20.11
N ASN A 158 -0.60 10.64 -20.55
CA ASN A 158 -1.67 11.29 -21.31
C ASN A 158 -1.99 10.48 -22.58
N LYS A 159 -3.26 10.30 -22.86
CA LYS A 159 -3.78 9.49 -23.99
C LYS A 159 -3.57 7.98 -23.86
N SER A 160 -3.30 7.46 -22.68
CA SER A 160 -3.17 6.01 -22.47
C SER A 160 -4.44 5.40 -21.88
N ASP A 161 -4.67 4.14 -22.25
CA ASP A 161 -5.78 3.36 -21.68
C ASP A 161 -5.60 3.11 -20.19
N THR A 162 -6.68 3.25 -19.46
CA THR A 162 -6.70 3.05 -18.01
C THR A 162 -8.03 2.45 -17.55
N LEU A 163 -7.98 1.84 -16.37
CA LEU A 163 -9.13 1.43 -15.59
C LEU A 163 -9.22 2.28 -14.33
N ILE A 164 -10.41 2.75 -14.00
CA ILE A 164 -10.72 3.49 -12.77
C ILE A 164 -11.83 2.74 -12.04
N PHE A 165 -11.52 2.21 -10.86
CA PHE A 165 -12.46 1.46 -10.02
C PHE A 165 -12.86 2.27 -8.79
N GLY A 166 -14.16 2.42 -8.57
CA GLY A 166 -14.70 3.19 -7.46
C GLY A 166 -16.21 3.08 -7.37
N ILE A 167 -16.82 4.02 -6.68
CA ILE A 167 -18.27 4.15 -6.53
C ILE A 167 -18.72 5.48 -7.14
N LYS A 168 -19.61 5.41 -8.12
CA LYS A 168 -20.28 6.58 -8.64
C LYS A 168 -21.40 7.00 -7.70
N LYS A 169 -21.45 8.28 -7.36
CA LYS A 169 -22.53 8.95 -6.64
C LYS A 169 -22.87 10.26 -7.34
N GLY A 170 -23.90 10.25 -8.19
CA GLY A 170 -24.22 11.39 -9.03
C GLY A 170 -23.04 11.80 -9.91
N ASP A 171 -22.54 13.01 -9.72
CA ASP A 171 -21.42 13.58 -10.48
C ASP A 171 -20.04 13.37 -9.82
N THR A 172 -19.91 12.43 -8.88
CA THR A 172 -18.66 12.16 -8.18
C THR A 172 -18.24 10.70 -8.29
N ILE A 173 -16.93 10.45 -8.15
CA ILE A 173 -16.36 9.13 -7.95
C ILE A 173 -15.69 9.11 -6.57
N GLU A 174 -16.05 8.13 -5.78
CA GLU A 174 -15.45 7.87 -4.47
C GLU A 174 -14.76 6.51 -4.46
N GLY A 175 -13.86 6.30 -3.52
CA GLY A 175 -13.23 4.99 -3.33
C GLY A 175 -14.22 3.93 -2.84
N TYR A 176 -13.96 2.68 -3.19
CA TYR A 176 -14.81 1.56 -2.80
C TYR A 176 -14.81 1.39 -1.27
N ARG A 177 -16.00 1.48 -0.64
CA ARG A 177 -16.21 1.36 0.82
C ARG A 177 -15.35 2.31 1.67
N GLY A 178 -15.09 3.52 1.17
CA GLY A 178 -14.31 4.53 1.88
C GLY A 178 -12.80 4.35 1.75
N SER A 179 -12.36 3.48 0.85
CA SER A 179 -10.97 3.40 0.40
C SER A 179 -10.64 4.45 -0.66
N GLU A 180 -9.44 4.38 -1.19
CA GLU A 180 -9.01 5.22 -2.32
C GLU A 180 -9.64 4.73 -3.64
N ILE A 181 -9.75 5.64 -4.62
CA ILE A 181 -10.07 5.30 -6.01
C ILE A 181 -8.89 4.51 -6.58
N LEU A 182 -9.15 3.31 -7.09
CA LEU A 182 -8.08 2.47 -7.63
C LEU A 182 -7.94 2.69 -9.13
N VAL A 183 -6.71 2.97 -9.55
CA VAL A 183 -6.38 3.23 -10.95
C VAL A 183 -5.31 2.25 -11.42
N GLY A 184 -5.52 1.61 -12.56
CA GLY A 184 -4.60 0.62 -13.13
C GLY A 184 -4.78 0.48 -14.64
N LYS A 185 -3.96 -0.36 -15.28
CA LYS A 185 -4.10 -0.69 -16.70
C LYS A 185 -5.02 -1.89 -16.93
N THR A 186 -5.01 -2.83 -15.99
CA THR A 186 -5.80 -4.06 -16.05
C THR A 186 -6.50 -4.33 -14.71
N LYS A 187 -7.51 -5.20 -14.71
CA LYS A 187 -8.14 -5.68 -13.47
C LYS A 187 -7.14 -6.41 -12.56
N GLU A 188 -6.21 -7.12 -13.16
CA GLU A 188 -5.16 -7.86 -12.49
C GLU A 188 -4.20 -6.92 -11.76
N ASP A 189 -3.85 -5.78 -12.35
CA ASP A 189 -3.04 -4.75 -11.70
C ASP A 189 -3.76 -4.23 -10.45
N ILE A 190 -5.01 -3.83 -10.59
CA ILE A 190 -5.83 -3.34 -9.47
C ILE A 190 -5.96 -4.42 -8.38
N ALA A 191 -6.24 -5.68 -8.76
CA ALA A 191 -6.36 -6.79 -7.82
C ALA A 191 -5.03 -7.13 -7.14
N SER A 192 -3.89 -6.97 -7.80
CA SER A 192 -2.57 -7.33 -7.27
C SER A 192 -2.22 -6.54 -6.01
N ASN A 193 -2.51 -5.25 -6.00
CA ASN A 193 -2.30 -4.39 -4.84
C ASN A 193 -3.15 -4.77 -3.63
N MET A 194 -4.31 -5.36 -3.86
CA MET A 194 -5.20 -5.83 -2.79
C MET A 194 -4.83 -7.20 -2.23
N LYS A 195 -4.05 -8.02 -2.96
CA LYS A 195 -3.72 -9.41 -2.56
C LYS A 195 -2.91 -9.48 -1.26
N LEU A 196 -2.00 -8.55 -1.02
CA LEU A 196 -1.21 -8.51 0.20
C LEU A 196 -2.10 -8.31 1.42
N TYR A 197 -3.07 -7.43 1.33
CA TYR A 197 -4.02 -7.13 2.40
C TYR A 197 -4.96 -8.32 2.65
N THR A 198 -5.44 -8.98 1.60
CA THR A 198 -6.27 -10.20 1.76
C THR A 198 -5.51 -11.35 2.41
N PHE A 199 -4.20 -11.46 2.18
CA PHE A 199 -3.35 -12.42 2.87
C PHE A 199 -3.27 -12.09 4.37
N ALA A 200 -3.05 -10.83 4.72
CA ALA A 200 -3.00 -10.37 6.11
C ALA A 200 -4.35 -10.58 6.83
N GLU A 201 -5.47 -10.28 6.19
CA GLU A 201 -6.81 -10.56 6.70
C GLU A 201 -7.04 -12.06 6.98
N LYS A 202 -6.64 -12.90 6.03
CA LYS A 202 -6.85 -14.35 6.13
C LYS A 202 -6.00 -15.02 7.20
N TYR A 203 -4.73 -14.65 7.28
CA TYR A 203 -3.75 -15.33 8.11
C TYR A 203 -3.35 -14.55 9.36
N GLY A 204 -3.64 -13.27 9.44
CA GLY A 204 -3.33 -12.43 10.59
C GLY A 204 -3.82 -13.00 11.92
N PRO A 205 -5.11 -13.42 12.05
CA PRO A 205 -5.62 -14.02 13.28
C PRO A 205 -4.88 -15.31 13.67
N PHE A 206 -4.56 -16.16 12.69
CA PHE A 206 -3.81 -17.39 12.95
C PHE A 206 -2.38 -17.09 13.42
N VAL A 207 -1.68 -16.18 12.77
CA VAL A 207 -0.33 -15.74 13.18
C VAL A 207 -0.37 -15.16 14.59
N TRP A 208 -1.40 -14.38 14.92
CA TRP A 208 -1.58 -13.82 16.26
C TRP A 208 -1.80 -14.91 17.33
N ILE A 209 -2.63 -15.92 17.07
CA ILE A 209 -2.87 -17.05 17.98
C ILE A 209 -1.56 -17.80 18.23
N VAL A 210 -0.82 -18.14 17.18
CA VAL A 210 0.47 -18.86 17.30
C VAL A 210 1.47 -18.03 18.12
N ALA A 211 1.59 -16.73 17.83
CA ALA A 211 2.47 -15.84 18.58
C ALA A 211 2.08 -15.76 20.07
N THR A 212 0.77 -15.75 20.37
CA THR A 212 0.25 -15.75 21.74
C THR A 212 0.63 -17.04 22.49
N ILE A 213 0.48 -18.20 21.86
CA ILE A 213 0.86 -19.49 22.44
C ILE A 213 2.35 -19.54 22.74
N ILE A 214 3.19 -19.08 21.79
CA ILE A 214 4.64 -19.01 21.98
C ILE A 214 4.97 -18.09 23.17
N LEU A 215 4.36 -16.92 23.26
CA LEU A 215 4.58 -15.98 24.34
C LEU A 215 4.24 -16.59 25.71
N ILE A 216 3.05 -17.19 25.83
CA ILE A 216 2.61 -17.86 27.06
C ILE A 216 3.63 -18.94 27.45
N SER A 217 4.07 -19.74 26.48
CA SER A 217 5.07 -20.79 26.72
C SER A 217 6.40 -20.24 27.24
N ILE A 218 6.86 -19.14 26.68
CA ILE A 218 8.09 -18.44 27.15
C ILE A 218 7.90 -17.93 28.58
N VAL A 219 6.76 -17.31 28.88
CA VAL A 219 6.46 -16.80 30.22
C VAL A 219 6.42 -17.93 31.23
N ILE A 220 5.75 -19.04 30.95
CA ILE A 220 5.71 -20.22 31.82
C ILE A 220 7.12 -20.79 32.03
N TYR A 221 7.91 -20.91 30.97
CA TYR A 221 9.29 -21.38 31.07
C TYR A 221 10.14 -20.50 31.99
N LEU A 222 10.05 -19.18 31.82
CA LEU A 222 10.79 -18.21 32.63
C LEU A 222 10.35 -18.25 34.11
N PHE A 223 9.06 -18.42 34.37
CA PHE A 223 8.54 -18.59 35.74
C PHE A 223 9.07 -19.85 36.39
N ARG A 224 9.02 -21.00 35.71
CA ARG A 224 9.55 -22.28 36.21
C ARG A 224 11.04 -22.22 36.49
N LYS A 225 11.81 -21.59 35.59
CA LYS A 225 13.26 -21.40 35.77
C LYS A 225 13.57 -20.56 37.00
N ASN A 226 12.82 -19.48 37.22
CA ASN A 226 13.02 -18.56 38.35
C ASN A 226 12.71 -19.23 39.68
N ARG A 227 11.66 -20.06 39.70
CA ARG A 227 11.27 -20.81 40.92
C ARG A 227 12.37 -21.79 41.33
N LYS A 228 12.94 -22.54 40.40
CA LYS A 228 14.08 -23.45 40.67
C LYS A 228 15.31 -22.72 41.21
N THR A 229 15.60 -21.52 40.67
CA THR A 229 16.75 -20.73 41.14
C THR A 229 16.56 -20.22 42.56
N ASN A 230 15.31 -19.84 42.94
CA ASN A 230 15.03 -19.37 44.28
C ASN A 230 15.00 -20.51 45.31
N GLU A 231 14.61 -21.72 44.92
CA GLU A 231 14.63 -22.90 45.80
C GLU A 231 16.08 -23.33 46.11
N LEU A 232 17.03 -23.19 45.16
CA LEU A 232 18.44 -23.49 45.30
C LEU A 232 19.19 -22.42 46.11
N SER A 233 18.64 -21.23 46.31
CA SER A 233 19.29 -20.13 47.05
C SER A 233 18.82 -20.00 48.52
N GLN A 234 17.94 -20.89 48.99
CA GLN A 234 17.60 -20.89 50.43
C GLN A 234 18.75 -21.53 51.24
N PRO A 235 19.28 -20.83 52.22
CA PRO A 235 20.33 -21.41 53.08
C PRO A 235 19.73 -22.60 53.84
N ILE A 236 20.47 -23.71 53.82
CA ILE A 236 20.17 -24.88 54.64
C ILE A 236 20.07 -24.38 56.09
N LYS A 237 18.88 -24.39 56.64
CA LYS A 237 18.73 -24.20 58.12
C LYS A 237 19.46 -25.37 58.78
N GLN A 238 20.66 -25.13 59.28
CA GLN A 238 21.32 -26.05 60.19
C GLN A 238 20.51 -26.04 61.50
N ASN A 239 19.94 -27.20 61.81
CA ASN A 239 19.40 -27.50 63.13
C ASN A 239 20.58 -27.92 64.05
#